data_802e7ac6cfa54908c5e90bd8f9aa3be6
#
_entry.id   802e7ac6cfa54908c5e90bd8f9aa3be6
#
_cell.length_a   1.000
_cell.length_b   1.000
_cell.length_c   1.000
_cell.angle_alpha   90.00
_cell.angle_beta   90.00
_cell.angle_gamma   90.00
#
_symmetry.space_group_name_H-M   'P 1'
#
loop_
_entity.id
_entity.type
_entity.pdbx_description
1 polymer ?
#
loop_
_entity_poly.entity_id
_entity_poly.type
_entity_poly.pdbx_seq_one_letter_code
_entity_poly.pdbx_strand_id
1 'polypeptide(L)'
;MLIFKRSDQLPKKATQIFIPIIDGQVVAGQYDKDFEIDLQEQLAFFAPADKPIKAGEIFEIPISMPDHSCNRISMVSLGKAEPSELRLAGAAIGRKLRGKSELVFVAVNLKSTQTKALLISANLGNFQWSLKRDQKPSESQLYIPTDDGVISAAQVISDAVNRARELIHTPSNIKNPEWIAKQAKRLANGTKVEVLSGSALKEFGGLRAVGGSSPNPGPRFIKMTYSPRTPGAKHVVLVGKGITYDTGGISLKRPYDIMAPMK
;
A
#
# COMPACT_ATOMS: atom_id res chain seq x y z
N MET A 1 2.00 -8.33 -2.97
CA MET A 1 1.95 -6.98 -3.58
C MET A 1 0.69 -6.90 -4.44
N LEU A 2 0.10 -5.73 -4.60
CA LEU A 2 -1.06 -5.51 -5.47
C LEU A 2 -0.62 -4.67 -6.66
N ILE A 3 -0.78 -5.21 -7.87
CA ILE A 3 -0.41 -4.54 -9.12
C ILE A 3 -1.68 -4.02 -9.77
N PHE A 4 -1.71 -2.74 -10.09
CA PHE A 4 -2.85 -2.13 -10.76
C PHE A 4 -2.69 -2.18 -12.27
N LYS A 5 -3.79 -2.46 -12.96
CA LYS A 5 -3.86 -2.49 -14.43
C LYS A 5 -5.14 -1.84 -14.91
N ARG A 6 -5.05 -1.20 -16.08
CA ARG A 6 -6.22 -0.67 -16.75
C ARG A 6 -7.01 -1.80 -17.43
N SER A 7 -8.31 -1.80 -17.27
CA SER A 7 -9.24 -2.51 -18.12
C SER A 7 -10.60 -1.83 -18.06
N ASP A 8 -11.21 -1.61 -19.20
CA ASP A 8 -12.54 -1.02 -19.30
C ASP A 8 -13.65 -2.09 -19.24
N GLN A 9 -13.27 -3.37 -19.24
CA GLN A 9 -14.15 -4.54 -19.16
C GLN A 9 -13.58 -5.61 -18.24
N LEU A 10 -14.45 -6.50 -17.74
CA LEU A 10 -14.08 -7.65 -16.94
C LEU A 10 -13.14 -8.57 -17.72
N PRO A 11 -11.88 -8.74 -17.31
CA PRO A 11 -10.98 -9.66 -18.00
C PRO A 11 -11.45 -11.12 -17.89
N LYS A 12 -11.41 -11.90 -18.96
CA LYS A 12 -11.86 -13.32 -18.97
C LYS A 12 -11.20 -14.19 -17.90
N LYS A 13 -9.94 -13.86 -17.50
CA LYS A 13 -9.18 -14.57 -16.47
C LYS A 13 -9.40 -14.03 -15.06
N ALA A 14 -10.22 -12.99 -14.88
CA ALA A 14 -10.53 -12.49 -13.55
C ALA A 14 -11.32 -13.54 -12.78
N THR A 15 -10.91 -13.81 -11.54
CA THR A 15 -11.56 -14.77 -10.65
C THR A 15 -12.65 -14.14 -9.80
N GLN A 16 -12.62 -12.83 -9.68
CA GLN A 16 -13.52 -12.05 -8.84
C GLN A 16 -13.79 -10.69 -9.43
N ILE A 17 -15.03 -10.22 -9.30
CA ILE A 17 -15.44 -8.85 -9.60
C ILE A 17 -15.88 -8.15 -8.31
N PHE A 18 -15.41 -6.92 -8.09
CA PHE A 18 -15.90 -6.03 -7.05
C PHE A 18 -16.91 -5.05 -7.64
N ILE A 19 -18.14 -5.10 -7.14
CA ILE A 19 -19.23 -4.21 -7.52
C ILE A 19 -19.45 -3.19 -6.40
N PRO A 20 -19.45 -1.89 -6.67
CA PRO A 20 -19.61 -0.86 -5.64
C PRO A 20 -21.06 -0.78 -5.14
N ILE A 21 -21.19 -0.52 -3.84
CA ILE A 21 -22.41 -0.04 -3.19
C ILE A 21 -22.13 1.42 -2.82
N ILE A 22 -22.96 2.34 -3.35
CA ILE A 22 -22.84 3.77 -3.06
C ILE A 22 -24.17 4.25 -2.48
N ASP A 23 -24.13 4.86 -1.30
CA ASP A 23 -25.31 5.33 -0.56
C ASP A 23 -26.42 4.27 -0.42
N GLY A 24 -25.99 3.02 -0.14
CA GLY A 24 -26.88 1.86 0.02
C GLY A 24 -27.39 1.22 -1.29
N GLN A 25 -27.02 1.77 -2.45
CA GLN A 25 -27.44 1.25 -3.76
C GLN A 25 -26.28 0.52 -4.45
N VAL A 26 -26.57 -0.65 -5.02
CA VAL A 26 -25.61 -1.38 -5.85
C VAL A 26 -25.46 -0.66 -7.19
N VAL A 27 -24.23 -0.42 -7.61
CA VAL A 27 -23.91 0.27 -8.85
C VAL A 27 -23.13 -0.68 -9.75
N ALA A 28 -23.80 -1.63 -10.35
CA ALA A 28 -23.19 -2.63 -11.23
C ALA A 28 -23.01 -2.14 -12.67
N GLY A 29 -23.73 -1.11 -13.09
CA GLY A 29 -23.64 -0.52 -14.44
C GLY A 29 -23.98 -1.51 -15.53
N GLN A 30 -23.06 -1.72 -16.49
CA GLN A 30 -23.28 -2.69 -17.59
C GLN A 30 -23.37 -4.15 -17.11
N TYR A 31 -22.87 -4.48 -15.92
CA TYR A 31 -22.81 -5.83 -15.37
C TYR A 31 -24.13 -6.32 -14.79
N ASP A 32 -25.12 -5.44 -14.56
CA ASP A 32 -26.45 -5.84 -14.08
C ASP A 32 -27.11 -6.89 -15.01
N LYS A 33 -26.84 -6.78 -16.31
CA LYS A 33 -27.39 -7.70 -17.32
C LYS A 33 -26.61 -9.00 -17.47
N ASP A 34 -25.31 -8.98 -17.08
CA ASP A 34 -24.41 -10.09 -17.31
C ASP A 34 -24.55 -11.19 -16.25
N PHE A 35 -25.11 -10.87 -15.08
CA PHE A 35 -25.13 -11.78 -13.95
C PHE A 35 -26.43 -12.59 -13.78
N GLU A 36 -27.49 -12.28 -14.49
CA GLU A 36 -28.82 -12.91 -14.32
C GLU A 36 -29.31 -12.96 -12.85
N ILE A 37 -28.79 -12.05 -12.01
CA ILE A 37 -29.05 -11.95 -10.57
C ILE A 37 -29.34 -10.49 -10.25
N ASP A 38 -30.44 -10.23 -9.53
CA ASP A 38 -30.68 -8.91 -8.95
C ASP A 38 -29.75 -8.69 -7.73
N LEU A 39 -28.66 -7.95 -7.96
CA LEU A 39 -27.68 -7.68 -6.92
C LEU A 39 -28.21 -6.78 -5.80
N GLN A 40 -29.21 -5.94 -6.08
CA GLN A 40 -29.85 -5.11 -5.05
C GLN A 40 -30.74 -5.98 -4.15
N GLU A 41 -31.46 -6.92 -4.70
CA GLU A 41 -32.22 -7.91 -3.93
C GLU A 41 -31.29 -8.78 -3.09
N GLN A 42 -30.18 -9.25 -3.67
CA GLN A 42 -29.18 -10.02 -2.92
C GLN A 42 -28.58 -9.20 -1.76
N LEU A 43 -28.33 -7.93 -1.95
CA LEU A 43 -27.83 -7.07 -0.90
C LEU A 43 -28.80 -7.00 0.30
N ALA A 44 -30.09 -7.00 0.06
CA ALA A 44 -31.11 -6.95 1.11
C ALA A 44 -31.07 -8.17 2.06
N PHE A 45 -30.59 -9.34 1.60
CA PHE A 45 -30.38 -10.51 2.45
C PHE A 45 -29.21 -10.32 3.42
N PHE A 46 -28.16 -9.61 3.00
CA PHE A 46 -26.98 -9.40 3.83
C PHE A 46 -27.09 -8.20 4.73
N ALA A 47 -27.77 -7.15 4.28
CA ALA A 47 -27.89 -5.87 4.95
C ALA A 47 -29.37 -5.47 5.07
N PRO A 48 -30.02 -5.80 6.20
CA PRO A 48 -31.39 -5.36 6.48
C PRO A 48 -31.51 -3.83 6.42
N ALA A 49 -32.66 -3.35 5.93
CA ALA A 49 -32.89 -1.92 5.65
C ALA A 49 -32.76 -0.99 6.88
N ASP A 50 -32.82 -1.55 8.08
CA ASP A 50 -32.70 -0.81 9.35
C ASP A 50 -31.25 -0.54 9.77
N LYS A 51 -30.26 -1.11 9.07
CA LYS A 51 -28.84 -0.91 9.40
C LYS A 51 -28.07 -0.25 8.24
N PRO A 52 -27.45 0.92 8.47
CA PRO A 52 -26.63 1.55 7.45
C PRO A 52 -25.39 0.68 7.15
N ILE A 53 -25.14 0.45 5.87
CA ILE A 53 -23.95 -0.26 5.38
C ILE A 53 -22.74 0.68 5.51
N LYS A 54 -21.76 0.27 6.29
CA LYS A 54 -20.54 1.08 6.51
C LYS A 54 -19.57 0.95 5.33
N ALA A 55 -18.85 2.02 5.03
CA ALA A 55 -17.80 1.99 4.02
C ALA A 55 -16.75 0.89 4.33
N GLY A 56 -16.44 0.08 3.33
CA GLY A 56 -15.52 -1.06 3.44
C GLY A 56 -16.17 -2.38 3.86
N GLU A 57 -17.48 -2.43 4.11
CA GLU A 57 -18.18 -3.72 4.23
C GLU A 57 -18.24 -4.40 2.87
N ILE A 58 -18.03 -5.73 2.85
CA ILE A 58 -17.99 -6.55 1.64
C ILE A 58 -18.93 -7.75 1.81
N PHE A 59 -19.82 -7.93 0.84
CA PHE A 59 -20.77 -9.05 0.76
C PHE A 59 -20.42 -9.89 -0.45
N GLU A 60 -20.33 -11.21 -0.30
CA GLU A 60 -19.88 -12.10 -1.38
C GLU A 60 -20.99 -13.05 -1.83
N ILE A 61 -21.10 -13.19 -3.14
CA ILE A 61 -22.02 -14.10 -3.82
C ILE A 61 -21.21 -15.00 -4.74
N PRO A 62 -21.29 -16.33 -4.61
CA PRO A 62 -20.73 -17.23 -5.60
C PRO A 62 -21.54 -17.13 -6.90
N ILE A 63 -20.85 -17.15 -8.02
CA ILE A 63 -21.46 -17.14 -9.36
C ILE A 63 -20.77 -18.15 -10.27
N SER A 64 -21.40 -18.44 -11.39
CA SER A 64 -20.81 -19.17 -12.51
C SER A 64 -21.04 -18.37 -13.78
N MET A 65 -19.96 -18.06 -14.48
CA MET A 65 -20.02 -17.38 -15.79
C MET A 65 -19.40 -18.31 -16.84
N PRO A 66 -20.15 -18.78 -17.84
CA PRO A 66 -19.69 -19.83 -18.78
C PRO A 66 -18.37 -19.49 -19.49
N ASP A 67 -18.17 -18.23 -19.88
CA ASP A 67 -16.99 -17.80 -20.66
C ASP A 67 -15.93 -17.07 -19.85
N HIS A 68 -16.07 -17.04 -18.51
CA HIS A 68 -15.17 -16.33 -17.61
C HIS A 68 -14.68 -17.22 -16.46
N SER A 69 -13.46 -16.95 -15.99
CA SER A 69 -12.97 -17.57 -14.75
C SER A 69 -13.59 -16.95 -13.49
N CYS A 70 -14.45 -15.95 -13.63
CA CYS A 70 -15.08 -15.24 -12.54
C CYS A 70 -16.09 -16.17 -11.84
N ASN A 71 -15.82 -16.47 -10.58
CA ASN A 71 -16.64 -17.36 -9.73
C ASN A 71 -17.22 -16.66 -8.50
N ARG A 72 -17.00 -15.34 -8.37
CA ARG A 72 -17.40 -14.59 -7.17
C ARG A 72 -17.64 -13.12 -7.49
N ILE A 73 -18.79 -12.62 -7.07
CA ILE A 73 -19.07 -11.19 -6.94
C ILE A 73 -18.80 -10.78 -5.51
N SER A 74 -18.16 -9.64 -5.33
CA SER A 74 -17.98 -8.99 -4.03
C SER A 74 -18.58 -7.60 -4.11
N MET A 75 -19.74 -7.40 -3.52
CA MET A 75 -20.33 -6.07 -3.35
C MET A 75 -19.57 -5.34 -2.25
N VAL A 76 -18.98 -4.20 -2.54
CA VAL A 76 -18.17 -3.41 -1.60
C VAL A 76 -18.79 -2.03 -1.38
N SER A 77 -19.05 -1.69 -0.13
CA SER A 77 -19.58 -0.38 0.20
C SER A 77 -18.50 0.70 0.11
N LEU A 78 -18.78 1.71 -0.70
CA LEU A 78 -17.99 2.92 -0.81
C LEU A 78 -18.55 4.07 0.04
N GLY A 79 -19.60 3.81 0.84
CA GLY A 79 -20.34 4.84 1.56
C GLY A 79 -20.97 5.83 0.58
N LYS A 80 -20.76 7.12 0.80
CA LYS A 80 -21.14 8.21 -0.15
C LYS A 80 -20.01 8.56 -1.13
N ALA A 81 -19.02 7.70 -1.25
CA ALA A 81 -17.82 7.90 -2.06
C ALA A 81 -16.98 9.12 -1.66
N GLU A 82 -17.07 9.53 -0.39
CA GLU A 82 -16.19 10.56 0.17
C GLU A 82 -14.74 10.03 0.32
N PRO A 83 -13.72 10.90 0.29
CA PRO A 83 -12.33 10.46 0.33
C PRO A 83 -11.96 9.56 1.51
N SER A 84 -12.55 9.76 2.68
CA SER A 84 -12.35 8.91 3.87
C SER A 84 -12.95 7.52 3.69
N GLU A 85 -14.14 7.45 3.13
CA GLU A 85 -14.89 6.22 2.89
C GLU A 85 -14.25 5.38 1.79
N LEU A 86 -13.79 6.02 0.72
CA LEU A 86 -13.03 5.36 -0.35
C LEU A 86 -11.72 4.75 0.16
N ARG A 87 -11.06 5.40 1.14
CA ARG A 87 -9.89 4.81 1.79
C ARG A 87 -10.24 3.58 2.62
N LEU A 88 -11.38 3.57 3.30
CA LEU A 88 -11.86 2.40 4.03
C LEU A 88 -12.18 1.24 3.10
N ALA A 89 -12.91 1.53 2.02
CA ALA A 89 -13.29 0.55 1.00
C ALA A 89 -12.06 -0.04 0.30
N GLY A 90 -11.13 0.79 -0.17
CA GLY A 90 -9.90 0.33 -0.78
C GLY A 90 -9.09 -0.54 0.17
N ALA A 91 -8.93 -0.13 1.43
CA ALA A 91 -8.22 -0.94 2.41
C ALA A 91 -8.91 -2.29 2.69
N ALA A 92 -10.25 -2.35 2.63
CA ALA A 92 -11.00 -3.60 2.76
C ALA A 92 -10.75 -4.53 1.56
N ILE A 93 -10.81 -4.02 0.33
CA ILE A 93 -10.42 -4.77 -0.88
C ILE A 93 -9.00 -5.31 -0.73
N GLY A 94 -8.05 -4.46 -0.35
CA GLY A 94 -6.67 -4.87 -0.15
C GLY A 94 -6.49 -5.97 0.88
N ARG A 95 -7.15 -5.86 2.05
CA ARG A 95 -7.14 -6.91 3.09
C ARG A 95 -7.73 -8.22 2.60
N LYS A 96 -8.80 -8.17 1.79
CA LYS A 96 -9.44 -9.34 1.19
C LYS A 96 -8.51 -10.11 0.26
N LEU A 97 -7.62 -9.40 -0.43
CA LEU A 97 -6.65 -9.96 -1.37
C LEU A 97 -5.31 -10.31 -0.72
N ARG A 98 -5.14 -10.03 0.57
CA ARG A 98 -3.88 -10.29 1.27
C ARG A 98 -3.58 -11.78 1.33
N GLY A 99 -2.36 -12.16 0.93
CA GLY A 99 -1.93 -13.55 0.91
C GLY A 99 -2.42 -14.35 -0.29
N LYS A 100 -3.13 -13.72 -1.22
CA LYS A 100 -3.69 -14.34 -2.41
C LYS A 100 -2.92 -13.95 -3.67
N SER A 101 -3.03 -14.77 -4.70
CA SER A 101 -2.53 -14.51 -6.04
C SER A 101 -3.71 -14.59 -7.00
N GLU A 102 -4.56 -13.58 -6.96
CA GLU A 102 -5.80 -13.50 -7.72
C GLU A 102 -5.73 -12.37 -8.75
N LEU A 103 -6.48 -12.53 -9.84
CA LEU A 103 -6.76 -11.49 -10.81
C LEU A 103 -8.19 -11.01 -10.56
N VAL A 104 -8.35 -9.75 -10.19
CA VAL A 104 -9.65 -9.19 -9.83
C VAL A 104 -9.97 -7.95 -10.65
N PHE A 105 -11.24 -7.67 -10.82
CA PHE A 105 -11.73 -6.47 -11.49
C PHE A 105 -12.59 -5.64 -10.53
N VAL A 106 -12.43 -4.33 -10.57
CA VAL A 106 -13.24 -3.39 -9.77
C VAL A 106 -14.08 -2.57 -10.71
N ALA A 107 -15.38 -2.86 -10.75
CA ALA A 107 -16.35 -2.22 -11.64
C ALA A 107 -16.84 -0.88 -11.07
N VAL A 108 -15.97 0.14 -11.09
CA VAL A 108 -16.31 1.47 -10.57
C VAL A 108 -16.17 2.53 -11.66
N ASN A 109 -17.04 3.54 -11.58
CA ASN A 109 -16.90 4.77 -12.35
C ASN A 109 -16.77 5.94 -11.37
N LEU A 110 -15.54 6.31 -11.04
CA LEU A 110 -15.18 7.32 -10.07
C LEU A 110 -14.32 8.42 -10.72
N LYS A 111 -14.33 9.61 -10.15
CA LYS A 111 -13.39 10.67 -10.55
C LYS A 111 -11.94 10.22 -10.29
N SER A 112 -10.98 10.69 -11.08
CA SER A 112 -9.55 10.33 -10.98
C SER A 112 -8.98 10.46 -9.57
N THR A 113 -9.36 11.51 -8.82
CA THR A 113 -8.93 11.71 -7.43
C THR A 113 -9.50 10.66 -6.47
N GLN A 114 -10.74 10.25 -6.68
CA GLN A 114 -11.44 9.23 -5.91
C GLN A 114 -10.83 7.85 -6.20
N THR A 115 -10.67 7.51 -7.47
CA THR A 115 -10.02 6.25 -7.89
C THR A 115 -8.61 6.13 -7.33
N LYS A 116 -7.83 7.21 -7.38
CA LYS A 116 -6.49 7.24 -6.79
C LYS A 116 -6.51 6.95 -5.28
N ALA A 117 -7.44 7.52 -4.52
CA ALA A 117 -7.58 7.27 -3.09
C ALA A 117 -7.94 5.80 -2.79
N LEU A 118 -8.85 5.21 -3.57
CA LEU A 118 -9.24 3.79 -3.48
C LEU A 118 -8.03 2.88 -3.75
N LEU A 119 -7.32 3.10 -4.84
CA LEU A 119 -6.17 2.27 -5.24
C LEU A 119 -5.03 2.34 -4.23
N ILE A 120 -4.64 3.55 -3.80
CA ILE A 120 -3.59 3.71 -2.78
C ILE A 120 -3.94 2.88 -1.54
N SER A 121 -5.15 3.05 -1.01
CA SER A 121 -5.57 2.34 0.19
C SER A 121 -5.72 0.83 -0.02
N ALA A 122 -6.07 0.38 -1.23
CA ALA A 122 -6.09 -1.05 -1.56
C ALA A 122 -4.69 -1.68 -1.46
N ASN A 123 -3.67 -1.06 -2.05
CA ASN A 123 -2.30 -1.57 -1.94
C ASN A 123 -1.78 -1.50 -0.49
N LEU A 124 -2.10 -0.43 0.25
CA LEU A 124 -1.75 -0.34 1.68
C LEU A 124 -2.47 -1.40 2.54
N GLY A 125 -3.71 -1.71 2.23
CA GLY A 125 -4.48 -2.78 2.88
C GLY A 125 -3.95 -4.18 2.58
N ASN A 126 -3.36 -4.38 1.40
CA ASN A 126 -2.76 -5.65 0.98
C ASN A 126 -1.36 -5.90 1.58
N PHE A 127 -0.76 -4.91 2.21
CA PHE A 127 0.59 -5.01 2.75
C PHE A 127 0.81 -6.27 3.59
N GLN A 128 1.90 -6.97 3.28
CA GLN A 128 2.38 -8.14 4.01
C GLN A 128 3.87 -7.98 4.27
N TRP A 129 4.31 -8.44 5.41
CA TRP A 129 5.71 -8.51 5.76
C TRP A 129 5.98 -9.81 6.52
N SER A 130 7.08 -10.49 6.19
CA SER A 130 7.48 -11.73 6.83
C SER A 130 8.99 -11.91 6.74
N LEU A 131 9.60 -12.48 7.79
CA LEU A 131 10.96 -12.98 7.77
C LEU A 131 11.06 -14.47 7.40
N LYS A 132 9.93 -15.14 7.24
CA LYS A 132 9.91 -16.57 6.86
C LYS A 132 10.45 -16.75 5.44
N ARG A 133 11.50 -17.56 5.28
CA ARG A 133 12.15 -17.81 3.99
C ARG A 133 11.27 -18.58 3.01
N ASP A 134 10.35 -19.40 3.52
CA ASP A 134 9.51 -20.29 2.72
C ASP A 134 8.23 -19.60 2.22
N GLN A 135 7.96 -18.39 2.67
CA GLN A 135 6.77 -17.65 2.26
C GLN A 135 7.06 -16.89 0.97
N LYS A 136 6.59 -17.44 -0.15
CA LYS A 136 6.60 -16.70 -1.42
C LYS A 136 5.68 -15.47 -1.31
N PRO A 137 6.12 -14.29 -1.77
CA PRO A 137 5.26 -13.14 -1.84
C PRO A 137 4.05 -13.44 -2.73
N SER A 138 2.85 -13.21 -2.22
CA SER A 138 1.65 -13.26 -3.04
C SER A 138 1.56 -11.97 -3.87
N GLU A 139 1.11 -12.11 -5.13
CA GLU A 139 0.89 -11.00 -6.04
C GLU A 139 -0.49 -11.12 -6.66
N SER A 140 -1.35 -10.18 -6.38
CA SER A 140 -2.66 -10.06 -7.04
C SER A 140 -2.65 -8.92 -8.05
N GLN A 141 -3.42 -9.06 -9.12
CA GLN A 141 -3.62 -8.02 -10.13
C GLN A 141 -5.02 -7.44 -9.99
N LEU A 142 -5.11 -6.14 -9.85
CA LEU A 142 -6.38 -5.41 -9.75
C LEU A 142 -6.58 -4.59 -11.03
N TYR A 143 -7.59 -4.96 -11.79
CA TYR A 143 -8.01 -4.27 -13.00
C TYR A 143 -9.12 -3.28 -12.67
N ILE A 144 -9.07 -2.09 -13.29
CA ILE A 144 -10.01 -1.00 -13.04
C ILE A 144 -10.13 -0.11 -14.28
N PRO A 145 -11.34 0.40 -14.60
CA PRO A 145 -11.54 1.36 -15.69
C PRO A 145 -11.12 2.76 -15.23
N THR A 146 -9.88 3.16 -15.51
CA THR A 146 -9.35 4.48 -15.19
C THR A 146 -8.13 4.80 -16.04
N ASP A 147 -7.66 6.05 -16.01
CA ASP A 147 -6.49 6.47 -16.76
C ASP A 147 -5.18 5.87 -16.25
N ASP A 148 -4.25 5.53 -17.14
CA ASP A 148 -2.94 5.00 -16.80
C ASP A 148 -2.13 5.94 -15.90
N GLY A 149 -2.32 7.27 -16.03
CA GLY A 149 -1.71 8.26 -15.15
C GLY A 149 -2.19 8.14 -13.70
N VAL A 150 -3.46 7.83 -13.49
CA VAL A 150 -4.04 7.60 -12.15
C VAL A 150 -3.48 6.31 -11.55
N ILE A 151 -3.40 5.25 -12.34
CA ILE A 151 -2.83 3.96 -11.95
C ILE A 151 -1.37 4.14 -11.54
N SER A 152 -0.57 4.75 -12.41
CA SER A 152 0.86 4.97 -12.16
C SER A 152 1.10 5.81 -10.91
N ALA A 153 0.36 6.90 -10.73
CA ALA A 153 0.48 7.73 -9.53
C ALA A 153 0.08 6.98 -8.25
N ALA A 154 -1.00 6.19 -8.29
CA ALA A 154 -1.44 5.40 -7.15
C ALA A 154 -0.41 4.32 -6.78
N GLN A 155 0.15 3.63 -7.79
CA GLN A 155 1.17 2.60 -7.60
C GLN A 155 2.42 3.18 -6.95
N VAL A 156 2.98 4.27 -7.50
CA VAL A 156 4.19 4.92 -6.99
C VAL A 156 4.03 5.36 -5.54
N ILE A 157 2.91 6.02 -5.21
CA ILE A 157 2.66 6.51 -3.85
C ILE A 157 2.51 5.35 -2.86
N SER A 158 1.70 4.34 -3.20
CA SER A 158 1.44 3.23 -2.29
C SER A 158 2.66 2.33 -2.12
N ASP A 159 3.46 2.12 -3.17
CA ASP A 159 4.70 1.35 -3.08
C ASP A 159 5.75 2.06 -2.24
N ALA A 160 5.85 3.39 -2.33
CA ALA A 160 6.74 4.17 -1.48
C ALA A 160 6.36 4.04 0.01
N VAL A 161 5.06 4.14 0.33
CA VAL A 161 4.57 3.94 1.71
C VAL A 161 4.80 2.50 2.18
N ASN A 162 4.52 1.49 1.35
CA ASN A 162 4.76 0.10 1.69
C ASN A 162 6.25 -0.19 1.89
N ARG A 163 7.12 0.44 1.10
CA ARG A 163 8.58 0.36 1.29
C ARG A 163 9.01 0.95 2.65
N ALA A 164 8.47 2.10 3.03
CA ALA A 164 8.73 2.68 4.35
C ALA A 164 8.27 1.72 5.48
N ARG A 165 7.10 1.10 5.31
CA ARG A 165 6.59 0.09 6.27
C ARG A 165 7.49 -1.14 6.36
N GLU A 166 8.03 -1.65 5.24
CA GLU A 166 9.01 -2.74 5.24
C GLU A 166 10.26 -2.38 6.03
N LEU A 167 10.79 -1.17 5.82
CA LEU A 167 11.94 -0.67 6.56
C LEU A 167 11.65 -0.61 8.07
N ILE A 168 10.46 -0.16 8.46
CA ILE A 168 10.03 -0.09 9.87
C ILE A 168 9.87 -1.50 10.46
N HIS A 169 9.25 -2.43 9.74
CA HIS A 169 8.99 -3.79 10.24
C HIS A 169 10.27 -4.61 10.39
N THR A 170 11.33 -4.29 9.65
CA THR A 170 12.60 -5.01 9.76
C THR A 170 13.18 -4.84 11.18
N PRO A 171 13.45 -5.94 11.89
CA PRO A 171 13.96 -5.87 13.27
C PRO A 171 15.33 -5.21 13.37
N SER A 172 15.61 -4.59 14.50
CA SER A 172 16.85 -3.83 14.75
C SER A 172 18.12 -4.69 14.77
N ASN A 173 18.03 -5.99 15.04
CA ASN A 173 19.15 -6.93 14.90
C ASN A 173 19.60 -7.14 13.44
N ILE A 174 18.72 -6.83 12.47
CA ILE A 174 19.02 -6.82 11.03
C ILE A 174 19.26 -5.39 10.56
N LYS A 175 18.35 -4.47 10.95
CA LYS A 175 18.34 -3.07 10.54
C LYS A 175 19.33 -2.24 11.37
N ASN A 176 20.59 -2.25 10.97
CA ASN A 176 21.63 -1.38 11.51
C ASN A 176 21.98 -0.25 10.52
N PRO A 177 22.83 0.72 10.86
CA PRO A 177 23.17 1.84 9.98
C PRO A 177 23.71 1.42 8.61
N GLU A 178 24.51 0.35 8.55
CA GLU A 178 25.02 -0.18 7.28
C GLU A 178 23.92 -0.78 6.41
N TRP A 179 22.99 -1.51 7.03
CA TRP A 179 21.85 -2.09 6.32
C TRP A 179 20.98 -1.01 5.68
N ILE A 180 20.68 0.10 6.40
CA ILE A 180 19.94 1.25 5.85
C ILE A 180 20.68 1.86 4.66
N ALA A 181 22.01 2.02 4.76
CA ALA A 181 22.80 2.53 3.64
C ALA A 181 22.74 1.59 2.41
N LYS A 182 22.74 0.28 2.61
CA LYS A 182 22.55 -0.71 1.55
C LYS A 182 21.14 -0.59 0.93
N GLN A 183 20.10 -0.38 1.73
CA GLN A 183 18.74 -0.17 1.21
C GLN A 183 18.66 1.12 0.37
N ALA A 184 19.25 2.22 0.83
CA ALA A 184 19.29 3.47 0.07
C ALA A 184 19.95 3.27 -1.32
N LYS A 185 21.08 2.55 -1.39
CA LYS A 185 21.74 2.21 -2.65
C LYS A 185 20.86 1.34 -3.57
N ARG A 186 20.12 0.37 -3.00
CA ARG A 186 19.19 -0.50 -3.78
C ARG A 186 18.01 0.28 -4.36
N LEU A 187 17.57 1.33 -3.67
CA LEU A 187 16.43 2.16 -4.08
C LEU A 187 16.83 3.32 -4.99
N ALA A 188 18.10 3.46 -5.33
CA ALA A 188 18.68 4.61 -6.03
C ALA A 188 18.34 4.68 -7.53
N ASN A 189 17.15 4.27 -7.93
CA ASN A 189 16.72 4.38 -9.33
C ASN A 189 16.68 5.85 -9.77
N GLY A 190 17.63 6.25 -10.64
CA GLY A 190 17.74 7.61 -11.13
C GLY A 190 18.27 8.65 -10.12
N THR A 191 18.74 8.22 -8.94
CA THR A 191 19.34 9.10 -7.92
C THR A 191 20.80 8.74 -7.66
N LYS A 192 21.64 9.75 -7.40
CA LYS A 192 23.01 9.56 -6.90
C LYS A 192 22.96 9.34 -5.40
N VAL A 193 23.59 8.27 -4.90
CA VAL A 193 23.68 7.98 -3.46
C VAL A 193 25.13 8.05 -2.99
N GLU A 194 25.38 8.91 -2.01
CA GLU A 194 26.66 9.07 -1.31
C GLU A 194 26.46 8.62 0.14
N VAL A 195 27.42 7.84 0.65
CA VAL A 195 27.39 7.36 2.03
C VAL A 195 28.70 7.71 2.71
N LEU A 196 28.64 8.53 3.74
CA LEU A 196 29.80 8.87 4.57
C LEU A 196 29.81 8.00 5.83
N SER A 197 31.01 7.59 6.25
CA SER A 197 31.24 6.75 7.44
C SER A 197 32.64 6.98 8.02
N GLY A 198 32.88 6.57 9.25
CA GLY A 198 34.19 6.65 9.91
C GLY A 198 34.76 8.07 9.93
N SER A 199 35.99 8.25 9.44
CA SER A 199 36.68 9.56 9.40
C SER A 199 35.98 10.63 8.56
N ALA A 200 35.22 10.23 7.53
CA ALA A 200 34.42 11.14 6.71
C ALA A 200 33.29 11.83 7.48
N LEU A 201 32.97 11.36 8.71
CA LEU A 201 31.98 11.97 9.58
C LEU A 201 32.59 12.96 10.60
N LYS A 202 33.85 13.32 10.48
CA LYS A 202 34.58 14.17 11.45
C LYS A 202 33.83 15.47 11.77
N GLU A 203 33.27 16.11 10.76
CA GLU A 203 32.56 17.39 10.88
C GLU A 203 31.10 17.24 11.40
N PHE A 204 30.61 16.02 11.53
CA PHE A 204 29.23 15.74 11.96
C PHE A 204 29.18 15.35 13.46
N GLY A 205 29.48 16.30 14.36
CA GLY A 205 29.58 16.06 15.79
C GLY A 205 28.36 15.42 16.41
N GLY A 206 27.16 15.91 16.12
CA GLY A 206 25.89 15.35 16.61
C GLY A 206 25.65 13.92 16.14
N LEU A 207 25.94 13.64 14.86
CA LEU A 207 25.78 12.28 14.30
C LEU A 207 26.77 11.30 14.98
N ARG A 208 27.99 11.74 15.23
CA ARG A 208 28.99 10.93 15.91
C ARG A 208 28.65 10.68 17.37
N ALA A 209 28.15 11.70 18.07
CA ALA A 209 27.75 11.58 19.48
C ALA A 209 26.61 10.55 19.63
N VAL A 210 25.55 10.65 18.81
CA VAL A 210 24.43 9.69 18.84
C VAL A 210 24.87 8.31 18.36
N GLY A 211 25.63 8.25 17.26
CA GLY A 211 26.07 6.98 16.67
C GLY A 211 27.18 6.28 17.46
N GLY A 212 27.84 6.96 18.39
CA GLY A 212 28.86 6.41 19.25
C GLY A 212 28.36 5.33 20.21
N SER A 213 27.07 5.27 20.48
CA SER A 213 26.43 4.21 21.26
C SER A 213 26.44 2.84 20.54
N SER A 214 26.66 2.81 19.23
CA SER A 214 26.75 1.60 18.43
C SER A 214 27.98 1.68 17.50
N PRO A 215 29.17 1.41 18.01
CA PRO A 215 30.41 1.60 17.24
C PRO A 215 30.59 0.60 16.08
N ASN A 216 29.92 -0.54 16.13
CA ASN A 216 30.07 -1.57 15.12
C ASN A 216 28.70 -2.20 14.70
N PRO A 217 28.16 -1.89 13.51
CA PRO A 217 28.66 -0.88 12.57
C PRO A 217 28.34 0.53 13.04
N GLY A 218 29.34 1.43 12.92
CA GLY A 218 29.21 2.83 13.31
C GLY A 218 28.21 3.61 12.45
N PRO A 219 27.98 4.90 12.76
CA PRO A 219 26.99 5.74 12.10
C PRO A 219 27.25 5.94 10.61
N ARG A 220 26.20 6.29 9.87
CA ARG A 220 26.23 6.61 8.44
C ARG A 220 25.52 7.92 8.19
N PHE A 221 26.06 8.76 7.30
CA PHE A 221 25.34 9.84 6.67
C PHE A 221 25.03 9.44 5.24
N ILE A 222 23.76 9.48 4.86
CA ILE A 222 23.29 9.06 3.53
C ILE A 222 22.74 10.29 2.82
N LYS A 223 23.31 10.63 1.69
CA LYS A 223 22.84 11.70 0.82
C LYS A 223 22.34 11.10 -0.49
N MET A 224 21.08 11.35 -0.80
CA MET A 224 20.47 10.98 -2.06
C MET A 224 20.18 12.23 -2.86
N THR A 225 20.64 12.31 -4.10
CA THR A 225 20.48 13.46 -4.97
C THR A 225 19.75 13.05 -6.24
N TYR A 226 18.62 13.69 -6.49
CA TYR A 226 17.90 13.61 -7.75
C TYR A 226 18.05 14.94 -8.47
N SER A 227 18.54 14.91 -9.72
CA SER A 227 18.73 16.10 -10.54
C SER A 227 17.87 15.97 -11.79
N PRO A 228 16.69 16.60 -11.84
CA PRO A 228 15.87 16.61 -13.04
C PRO A 228 16.54 17.43 -14.14
N ARG A 229 16.28 17.08 -15.40
CA ARG A 229 16.76 17.85 -16.55
C ARG A 229 15.93 19.11 -16.83
N THR A 230 15.13 19.56 -15.87
CA THR A 230 14.25 20.73 -16.01
C THR A 230 15.00 22.01 -15.69
N PRO A 231 15.15 22.93 -16.64
CA PRO A 231 15.77 24.23 -16.38
C PRO A 231 15.00 24.98 -15.28
N GLY A 232 15.73 25.64 -14.37
CA GLY A 232 15.13 26.44 -13.30
C GLY A 232 14.44 25.62 -12.18
N ALA A 233 14.66 24.31 -12.12
CA ALA A 233 14.13 23.48 -11.03
C ALA A 233 14.60 24.00 -9.67
N LYS A 234 13.65 24.12 -8.71
CA LYS A 234 13.97 24.54 -7.34
C LYS A 234 14.75 23.45 -6.62
N HIS A 235 15.72 23.85 -5.81
CA HIS A 235 16.42 22.94 -4.92
C HIS A 235 15.60 22.74 -3.65
N VAL A 236 15.20 21.48 -3.39
CA VAL A 236 14.47 21.07 -2.19
C VAL A 236 15.33 20.07 -1.42
N VAL A 237 15.53 20.30 -0.14
CA VAL A 237 16.27 19.40 0.75
C VAL A 237 15.30 18.77 1.73
N LEU A 238 15.27 17.43 1.76
CA LEU A 238 14.50 16.65 2.73
C LEU A 238 15.50 16.05 3.74
N VAL A 239 15.28 16.32 5.03
CA VAL A 239 16.14 15.81 6.11
C VAL A 239 15.37 14.75 6.89
N GLY A 240 15.91 13.52 6.95
CA GLY A 240 15.32 12.39 7.62
C GLY A 240 16.16 11.93 8.81
N LYS A 241 15.50 11.62 9.93
CA LYS A 241 16.12 10.97 11.09
C LYS A 241 16.24 9.46 10.84
N GLY A 242 17.46 8.93 10.84
CA GLY A 242 17.76 7.52 10.52
C GLY A 242 18.17 6.68 11.74
N ILE A 243 17.59 6.90 12.90
CA ILE A 243 17.85 6.08 14.10
C ILE A 243 17.28 4.68 13.86
N THR A 244 18.11 3.66 13.95
CA THR A 244 17.72 2.26 13.69
C THR A 244 17.13 1.55 14.89
N TYR A 245 17.51 1.97 16.09
CA TYR A 245 16.95 1.51 17.37
C TYR A 245 17.29 2.48 18.49
N ASP A 246 16.35 2.76 19.39
CA ASP A 246 16.56 3.66 20.51
C ASP A 246 16.00 3.05 21.80
N THR A 247 16.91 2.60 22.69
CA THR A 247 16.59 2.06 24.00
C THR A 247 16.40 3.12 25.09
N GLY A 248 16.74 4.39 24.80
CA GLY A 248 16.73 5.49 25.77
C GLY A 248 18.02 5.63 26.58
N GLY A 249 18.98 4.70 26.51
CA GLY A 249 20.23 4.73 27.27
C GLY A 249 19.99 4.71 28.78
N ILE A 250 20.55 5.70 29.52
CA ILE A 250 20.34 5.84 30.96
C ILE A 250 18.86 6.00 31.31
N SER A 251 18.09 6.75 30.51
CA SER A 251 16.64 6.86 30.62
C SER A 251 15.98 5.73 29.84
N LEU A 252 16.12 4.49 30.31
CA LEU A 252 15.67 3.29 29.64
C LEU A 252 14.18 3.34 29.35
N LYS A 253 13.82 3.08 28.10
CA LYS A 253 12.42 3.04 27.66
C LYS A 253 11.74 1.75 28.09
N ARG A 254 10.45 1.83 28.42
CA ARG A 254 9.67 0.64 28.77
C ARG A 254 9.57 -0.30 27.55
N PRO A 255 9.78 -1.64 27.74
CA PRO A 255 9.96 -2.57 26.62
C PRO A 255 8.79 -2.66 25.65
N TYR A 256 7.57 -2.74 26.16
CA TYR A 256 6.41 -3.10 25.33
C TYR A 256 5.70 -1.94 24.65
N ASP A 257 5.64 -0.78 25.29
CA ASP A 257 4.85 0.36 24.82
C ASP A 257 5.69 1.46 24.17
N ILE A 258 6.94 1.60 24.54
CA ILE A 258 7.82 2.67 24.05
C ILE A 258 9.01 2.12 23.28
N MET A 259 9.73 1.12 23.81
CA MET A 259 10.95 0.60 23.19
C MET A 259 10.64 -0.22 21.92
N ALA A 260 9.61 -1.06 21.93
CA ALA A 260 9.27 -1.91 20.79
C ALA A 260 8.98 -1.14 19.51
N PRO A 261 8.26 0.01 19.52
CA PRO A 261 8.06 0.83 18.32
C PRO A 261 9.30 1.64 17.88
N MET A 262 10.37 1.69 18.67
CA MET A 262 11.58 2.49 18.40
C MET A 262 12.62 1.78 17.51
N LYS A 263 12.18 0.82 16.72
CA LYS A 263 12.98 0.09 15.74
C LYS A 263 12.80 0.64 14.31
#